data_b4cae84db6947cad50d744ef451a9b76
#
_entry.id   b4cae84db6947cad50d744ef451a9b76
#
_cell.length_a   1.000
_cell.length_b   1.000
_cell.length_c   1.000
_cell.angle_alpha   90.00
_cell.angle_beta   90.00
_cell.angle_gamma   90.00
#
_symmetry.space_group_name_H-M   'P 1'
#
loop_
_entity.id
_entity.type
_entity.pdbx_description
1 polymer ?
#
loop_
_entity_poly.entity_id
_entity_poly.type
_entity_poly.pdbx_seq_one_letter_code
_entity_poly.pdbx_strand_id
1 'polypeptide(L)'
;LLGRTVANYIMDVLTDDMLLGIGGGRSVRSVVKWLKPTSKNITVIQTMGSTGSFAQGIDYTLLANEAAKNLKSSLWTINAPTVLWKNAGTVEDLMKTSNQLASVIRKSRNCDIYLLGVGAIGNDALFVQSGLLESSEIDVVRKAGAVGNICGVFFDSQGNECDTEFKDRIVGVHKDSLVKADYSILVGFGVEKVKAIIGALRGGIVNVLATDSETASLILQQNGD
;
A
#
# COMPACT_ATOMS: atom_id res chain seq x y z
N LEU A 1 -18.84 -8.77 0.26
CA LEU A 1 -18.85 -9.07 1.70
C LEU A 1 -17.56 -8.57 2.36
N LEU A 2 -16.38 -9.05 1.94
CA LEU A 2 -15.09 -8.74 2.56
C LEU A 2 -14.83 -7.24 2.74
N GLY A 3 -14.99 -6.43 1.68
CA GLY A 3 -14.74 -4.99 1.76
C GLY A 3 -15.61 -4.26 2.82
N ARG A 4 -16.86 -4.66 2.98
CA ARG A 4 -17.75 -4.11 4.01
C ARG A 4 -17.32 -4.50 5.42
N THR A 5 -16.89 -5.75 5.61
CA THR A 5 -16.38 -6.24 6.90
C THR A 5 -15.14 -5.45 7.33
N VAL A 6 -14.19 -5.27 6.40
CA VAL A 6 -12.97 -4.48 6.67
C VAL A 6 -13.28 -3.01 6.94
N ALA A 7 -14.21 -2.41 6.20
CA ALA A 7 -14.63 -1.03 6.46
C ALA A 7 -15.22 -0.88 7.87
N ASN A 8 -16.08 -1.82 8.31
CA ASN A 8 -16.60 -1.80 9.68
C ASN A 8 -15.46 -1.95 10.71
N TYR A 9 -14.52 -2.89 10.50
CA TYR A 9 -13.36 -3.06 11.37
C TYR A 9 -12.53 -1.76 11.49
N ILE A 10 -12.28 -1.08 10.38
CA ILE A 10 -11.59 0.22 10.41
C ILE A 10 -12.39 1.23 11.24
N MET A 11 -13.72 1.31 11.05
CA MET A 11 -14.57 2.23 11.81
C MET A 11 -14.56 1.96 13.32
N ASP A 12 -14.42 0.69 13.72
CA ASP A 12 -14.37 0.27 15.13
C ASP A 12 -13.03 0.66 15.79
N VAL A 13 -11.90 0.51 15.09
CA VAL A 13 -10.56 0.80 15.63
C VAL A 13 -10.14 2.27 15.50
N LEU A 14 -10.77 3.07 14.64
CA LEU A 14 -10.49 4.50 14.53
C LEU A 14 -10.74 5.24 15.85
N THR A 15 -9.82 6.10 16.25
CA THR A 15 -9.97 7.06 17.35
C THR A 15 -9.62 8.48 16.89
N ASP A 16 -9.87 9.50 17.74
CA ASP A 16 -9.52 10.88 17.41
C ASP A 16 -8.02 11.05 17.19
N ASP A 17 -7.68 11.96 16.30
CA ASP A 17 -6.33 12.37 15.89
C ASP A 17 -5.52 11.29 15.13
N MET A 18 -6.12 10.13 14.81
CA MET A 18 -5.45 9.12 14.02
C MET A 18 -5.25 9.53 12.56
N LEU A 19 -4.13 9.03 12.01
CA LEU A 19 -3.75 9.10 10.60
C LEU A 19 -4.10 7.79 9.92
N LEU A 20 -4.96 7.84 8.90
CA LEU A 20 -5.36 6.68 8.10
C LEU A 20 -4.70 6.71 6.72
N GLY A 21 -3.68 5.88 6.53
CA GLY A 21 -2.98 5.70 5.25
C GLY A 21 -3.80 4.83 4.29
N ILE A 22 -4.06 5.34 3.10
CA ILE A 22 -4.82 4.64 2.05
C ILE A 22 -3.88 4.20 0.93
N GLY A 23 -3.77 2.89 0.74
CA GLY A 23 -3.07 2.25 -0.36
C GLY A 23 -3.86 2.30 -1.68
N GLY A 24 -3.30 1.68 -2.71
CA GLY A 24 -3.93 1.55 -4.03
C GLY A 24 -4.51 0.16 -4.29
N GLY A 25 -5.23 0.03 -5.38
CA GLY A 25 -5.68 -1.25 -5.91
C GLY A 25 -7.14 -1.60 -5.68
N ARG A 26 -7.58 -2.66 -6.40
CA ARG A 26 -9.00 -3.09 -6.44
C ARG A 26 -9.52 -3.54 -5.07
N SER A 27 -8.71 -4.23 -4.29
CA SER A 27 -9.09 -4.70 -2.95
C SER A 27 -9.32 -3.51 -2.01
N VAL A 28 -8.42 -2.51 -2.01
CA VAL A 28 -8.57 -1.28 -1.23
C VAL A 28 -9.83 -0.53 -1.64
N ARG A 29 -10.06 -0.35 -2.96
CA ARG A 29 -11.30 0.26 -3.47
C ARG A 29 -12.55 -0.45 -2.96
N SER A 30 -12.52 -1.78 -2.86
CA SER A 30 -13.66 -2.57 -2.36
C SER A 30 -14.02 -2.24 -0.91
N VAL A 31 -13.06 -1.76 -0.11
CA VAL A 31 -13.26 -1.30 1.29
C VAL A 31 -13.69 0.15 1.33
N VAL A 32 -12.96 1.03 0.63
CA VAL A 32 -13.16 2.48 0.65
C VAL A 32 -14.61 2.87 0.37
N LYS A 33 -15.27 2.22 -0.58
CA LYS A 33 -16.69 2.46 -0.91
C LYS A 33 -17.68 2.17 0.23
N TRP A 34 -17.26 1.46 1.30
CA TRP A 34 -18.09 1.13 2.45
C TRP A 34 -17.74 1.94 3.70
N LEU A 35 -16.71 2.78 3.66
CA LEU A 35 -16.41 3.72 4.73
C LEU A 35 -17.59 4.69 4.89
N LYS A 36 -17.89 5.07 6.13
CA LYS A 36 -19.02 5.91 6.49
C LYS A 36 -18.55 7.17 7.20
N PRO A 37 -19.33 8.25 7.18
CA PRO A 37 -19.04 9.45 7.96
C PRO A 37 -18.76 9.13 9.41
N THR A 38 -17.73 9.75 9.97
CA THR A 38 -17.36 9.67 11.39
C THR A 38 -17.37 11.06 12.02
N SER A 39 -17.64 11.12 13.32
CA SER A 39 -17.47 12.34 14.12
C SER A 39 -16.06 12.47 14.70
N LYS A 40 -15.22 11.43 14.57
CA LYS A 40 -13.84 11.43 15.04
C LYS A 40 -12.99 12.36 14.19
N ASN A 41 -12.09 13.11 14.82
CA ASN A 41 -11.12 13.96 14.14
C ASN A 41 -9.99 13.12 13.58
N ILE A 42 -10.11 12.68 12.34
CA ILE A 42 -9.08 11.86 11.67
C ILE A 42 -8.57 12.55 10.42
N THR A 43 -7.38 12.14 9.97
CA THR A 43 -6.81 12.59 8.70
C THR A 43 -6.50 11.40 7.81
N VAL A 44 -7.08 11.39 6.61
CA VAL A 44 -6.72 10.43 5.56
C VAL A 44 -5.44 10.90 4.88
N ILE A 45 -4.53 9.96 4.65
CA ILE A 45 -3.25 10.22 3.98
C ILE A 45 -3.05 9.26 2.82
N GLN A 46 -2.65 9.78 1.67
CA GLN A 46 -2.19 9.01 0.54
C GLN A 46 -0.84 8.35 0.87
N THR A 47 -0.70 7.03 0.63
CA THR A 47 0.51 6.27 1.01
C THR A 47 1.62 6.29 -0.03
N MET A 48 1.30 6.56 -1.29
CA MET A 48 2.26 6.66 -2.40
C MET A 48 1.93 7.85 -3.28
N GLY A 49 2.89 8.29 -4.07
CA GLY A 49 2.67 9.26 -5.13
C GLY A 49 1.60 8.80 -6.14
N SER A 50 1.18 9.70 -7.03
CA SER A 50 0.16 9.40 -8.04
C SER A 50 0.70 8.52 -9.16
N THR A 51 -0.11 7.55 -9.59
CA THR A 51 0.15 6.73 -10.79
C THR A 51 -0.34 7.40 -12.07
N GLY A 52 -0.97 8.57 -11.97
CA GLY A 52 -1.55 9.29 -13.10
C GLY A 52 -2.79 8.61 -13.66
N SER A 53 -3.15 8.96 -14.89
CA SER A 53 -4.39 8.49 -15.55
C SER A 53 -4.38 7.00 -15.95
N PHE A 54 -3.25 6.32 -15.84
CA PHE A 54 -3.13 4.91 -16.25
C PHE A 54 -3.82 3.91 -15.31
N ALA A 55 -4.04 4.27 -14.06
CA ALA A 55 -4.51 3.34 -13.02
C ALA A 55 -6.06 3.25 -12.87
N GLN A 56 -6.84 3.74 -13.81
CA GLN A 56 -8.31 3.58 -13.96
C GLN A 56 -9.10 3.31 -12.65
N GLY A 57 -9.10 4.29 -11.72
CA GLY A 57 -9.91 4.22 -10.49
C GLY A 57 -9.35 3.34 -9.38
N ILE A 58 -8.09 2.93 -9.46
CA ILE A 58 -7.34 2.23 -8.41
C ILE A 58 -6.09 3.00 -7.97
N ASP A 59 -5.95 4.22 -8.46
CA ASP A 59 -4.90 5.17 -8.11
C ASP A 59 -4.96 5.57 -6.64
N TYR A 60 -3.80 5.75 -6.02
CA TYR A 60 -3.67 6.11 -4.61
C TYR A 60 -4.34 7.44 -4.27
N THR A 61 -4.24 8.43 -5.15
CA THR A 61 -4.85 9.75 -4.97
C THR A 61 -6.37 9.66 -5.01
N LEU A 62 -6.91 8.93 -6.00
CA LEU A 62 -8.37 8.78 -6.15
C LEU A 62 -8.97 8.05 -4.96
N LEU A 63 -8.33 6.96 -4.49
CA LEU A 63 -8.82 6.18 -3.36
C LEU A 63 -8.71 6.94 -2.04
N ALA A 64 -7.64 7.71 -1.81
CA ALA A 64 -7.52 8.58 -0.65
C ALA A 64 -8.59 9.68 -0.63
N ASN A 65 -8.87 10.31 -1.80
CA ASN A 65 -9.94 11.29 -1.94
C ASN A 65 -11.32 10.67 -1.64
N GLU A 66 -11.61 9.49 -2.20
CA GLU A 66 -12.88 8.79 -1.97
C GLU A 66 -13.04 8.42 -0.48
N ALA A 67 -11.97 7.92 0.15
CA ALA A 67 -11.97 7.60 1.58
C ALA A 67 -12.23 8.84 2.45
N ALA A 68 -11.52 9.94 2.21
CA ALA A 68 -11.71 11.18 2.96
C ALA A 68 -13.13 11.76 2.79
N LYS A 69 -13.66 11.73 1.56
CA LYS A 69 -15.05 12.13 1.27
C LYS A 69 -16.06 11.29 2.05
N ASN A 70 -15.90 9.96 2.04
CA ASN A 70 -16.82 9.04 2.70
C ASN A 70 -16.78 9.19 4.22
N LEU A 71 -15.59 9.39 4.79
CA LEU A 71 -15.38 9.61 6.23
C LEU A 71 -15.73 11.02 6.70
N LYS A 72 -15.87 11.99 5.77
CA LYS A 72 -15.96 13.44 6.04
C LYS A 72 -14.75 13.96 6.83
N SER A 73 -13.55 13.51 6.48
CA SER A 73 -12.29 13.79 7.16
C SER A 73 -11.38 14.72 6.36
N SER A 74 -10.33 15.22 7.02
CA SER A 74 -9.22 15.90 6.35
C SER A 74 -8.47 14.95 5.42
N LEU A 75 -7.81 15.49 4.39
CA LEU A 75 -7.02 14.74 3.42
C LEU A 75 -5.66 15.39 3.18
N TRP A 76 -4.62 14.58 3.16
CA TRP A 76 -3.28 14.97 2.74
C TRP A 76 -2.84 14.10 1.55
N THR A 77 -2.49 14.74 0.43
CA THR A 77 -2.09 14.07 -0.81
C THR A 77 -0.61 14.30 -1.13
N ILE A 78 0.06 13.27 -1.63
CA ILE A 78 1.43 13.35 -2.12
C ILE A 78 1.38 13.83 -3.59
N ASN A 79 1.65 15.11 -3.81
CA ASN A 79 1.67 15.71 -5.15
C ASN A 79 3.02 15.45 -5.85
N ALA A 80 3.31 14.17 -6.07
CA ALA A 80 4.49 13.68 -6.76
C ALA A 80 4.15 12.39 -7.51
N PRO A 81 4.94 11.99 -8.52
CA PRO A 81 4.77 10.69 -9.17
C PRO A 81 5.07 9.54 -8.19
N THR A 82 4.49 8.38 -8.43
CA THR A 82 4.75 7.16 -7.63
C THR A 82 6.21 6.72 -7.69
N VAL A 83 6.84 6.81 -8.88
CA VAL A 83 8.24 6.44 -9.12
C VAL A 83 8.95 7.62 -9.77
N LEU A 84 10.08 8.01 -9.22
CA LEU A 84 10.94 9.01 -9.83
C LEU A 84 11.67 8.42 -11.03
N TRP A 85 11.82 9.23 -12.08
CA TRP A 85 12.60 8.84 -13.26
C TRP A 85 14.06 8.56 -12.89
N LYS A 86 14.73 7.66 -13.62
CA LYS A 86 16.11 7.20 -13.30
C LYS A 86 17.12 8.32 -13.02
N ASN A 87 16.99 9.45 -13.70
CA ASN A 87 17.92 10.59 -13.58
C ASN A 87 17.36 11.75 -12.74
N ALA A 88 16.23 11.56 -12.05
CA ALA A 88 15.58 12.62 -11.28
C ALA A 88 16.06 12.72 -9.81
N GLY A 89 17.07 11.93 -9.45
CA GLY A 89 17.54 11.84 -8.06
C GLY A 89 16.71 10.90 -7.19
N THR A 90 16.83 11.05 -5.89
CA THR A 90 16.17 10.23 -4.88
C THR A 90 14.91 10.92 -4.31
N VAL A 91 14.09 10.17 -3.57
CA VAL A 91 12.97 10.74 -2.81
C VAL A 91 13.45 11.75 -1.77
N GLU A 92 14.61 11.53 -1.17
CA GLU A 92 15.21 12.48 -0.22
C GLU A 92 15.59 13.80 -0.92
N ASP A 93 16.08 13.74 -2.17
CA ASP A 93 16.34 14.95 -2.95
C ASP A 93 15.04 15.67 -3.31
N LEU A 94 14.02 14.92 -3.70
CA LEU A 94 12.68 15.48 -3.94
C LEU A 94 12.13 16.20 -2.68
N MET A 95 12.30 15.61 -1.50
CA MET A 95 11.84 16.20 -0.24
C MET A 95 12.55 17.51 0.11
N LYS A 96 13.77 17.74 -0.37
CA LYS A 96 14.49 19.01 -0.21
C LYS A 96 13.90 20.15 -1.06
N THR A 97 13.13 19.82 -2.12
CA THR A 97 12.56 20.83 -3.03
C THR A 97 11.33 21.55 -2.45
N SER A 98 10.63 20.95 -1.47
CA SER A 98 9.40 21.50 -0.90
C SER A 98 9.15 21.02 0.52
N ASN A 99 9.08 21.95 1.47
CA ASN A 99 8.73 21.63 2.86
C ASN A 99 7.33 21.01 2.99
N GLN A 100 6.37 21.43 2.16
CA GLN A 100 5.02 20.87 2.16
C GLN A 100 5.05 19.41 1.72
N LEU A 101 5.73 19.12 0.60
CA LEU A 101 5.85 17.75 0.09
C LEU A 101 6.56 16.85 1.10
N ALA A 102 7.68 17.31 1.67
CA ALA A 102 8.41 16.60 2.72
C ALA A 102 7.52 16.31 3.94
N SER A 103 6.70 17.28 4.36
CA SER A 103 5.77 17.09 5.49
C SER A 103 4.75 15.99 5.21
N VAL A 104 4.14 15.96 4.01
CA VAL A 104 3.16 14.93 3.64
C VAL A 104 3.81 13.56 3.55
N ILE A 105 4.98 13.45 2.91
CA ILE A 105 5.72 12.18 2.79
C ILE A 105 6.09 11.66 4.20
N ARG A 106 6.57 12.52 5.10
CA ARG A 106 6.85 12.11 6.48
C ARG A 106 5.60 11.63 7.22
N LYS A 107 4.46 12.31 7.04
CA LYS A 107 3.18 11.89 7.63
C LYS A 107 2.69 10.57 7.05
N SER A 108 2.83 10.35 5.74
CA SER A 108 2.46 9.07 5.12
C SER A 108 3.28 7.90 5.66
N ARG A 109 4.50 8.16 6.16
CA ARG A 109 5.39 7.18 6.79
C ARG A 109 5.12 6.97 8.30
N ASN A 110 4.14 7.65 8.87
CA ASN A 110 3.81 7.61 10.30
C ASN A 110 2.29 7.58 10.54
N CYS A 111 1.57 6.76 9.76
CA CYS A 111 0.15 6.55 9.99
C CYS A 111 -0.08 5.50 11.08
N ASP A 112 -1.15 5.69 11.86
CA ASP A 112 -1.58 4.74 12.89
C ASP A 112 -2.25 3.52 12.27
N ILE A 113 -3.00 3.74 11.19
CA ILE A 113 -3.69 2.69 10.43
C ILE A 113 -3.28 2.79 8.96
N TYR A 114 -2.94 1.65 8.35
CA TYR A 114 -2.80 1.52 6.90
C TYR A 114 -3.83 0.54 6.35
N LEU A 115 -4.57 0.95 5.33
CA LEU A 115 -5.40 0.08 4.49
C LEU A 115 -4.64 -0.25 3.20
N LEU A 116 -4.26 -1.50 3.03
CA LEU A 116 -3.28 -1.95 2.06
C LEU A 116 -3.83 -3.03 1.13
N GLY A 117 -3.37 -3.02 -0.11
CA GLY A 117 -3.46 -4.15 -1.02
C GLY A 117 -2.07 -4.77 -1.22
N VAL A 118 -2.01 -6.01 -1.72
CA VAL A 118 -0.77 -6.67 -2.12
C VAL A 118 -0.75 -6.92 -3.62
N GLY A 119 0.38 -6.63 -4.25
CA GLY A 119 0.68 -6.98 -5.63
C GLY A 119 1.57 -8.23 -5.68
N ALA A 120 1.20 -9.20 -6.52
CA ALA A 120 2.10 -10.30 -6.88
C ALA A 120 3.15 -9.81 -7.89
N ILE A 121 4.29 -10.50 -7.97
CA ILE A 121 5.34 -10.21 -8.94
C ILE A 121 5.10 -11.02 -10.21
N GLY A 122 4.72 -10.33 -11.28
CA GLY A 122 4.46 -10.95 -12.59
C GLY A 122 4.33 -9.87 -13.68
N ASN A 123 4.21 -10.33 -14.93
CA ASN A 123 4.01 -9.40 -16.06
C ASN A 123 2.67 -8.66 -15.99
N ASP A 124 1.70 -9.20 -15.23
CA ASP A 124 0.41 -8.60 -14.95
C ASP A 124 0.45 -7.71 -13.69
N ALA A 125 1.64 -7.49 -13.10
CA ALA A 125 1.79 -6.60 -11.96
C ALA A 125 1.32 -5.19 -12.32
N LEU A 126 0.57 -4.54 -11.40
CA LEU A 126 0.04 -3.20 -11.61
C LEU A 126 1.13 -2.19 -12.02
N PHE A 127 2.33 -2.31 -11.46
CA PHE A 127 3.48 -1.46 -11.79
C PHE A 127 3.88 -1.54 -13.26
N VAL A 128 3.79 -2.72 -13.89
CA VAL A 128 4.07 -2.90 -15.34
C VAL A 128 2.90 -2.41 -16.18
N GLN A 129 1.67 -2.84 -15.84
CA GLN A 129 0.47 -2.45 -16.59
C GLN A 129 0.23 -0.93 -16.59
N SER A 130 0.62 -0.26 -15.52
CA SER A 130 0.52 1.20 -15.40
C SER A 130 1.71 1.95 -15.98
N GLY A 131 2.72 1.26 -16.56
CA GLY A 131 3.94 1.87 -17.09
C GLY A 131 4.82 2.55 -16.03
N LEU A 132 4.65 2.23 -14.75
CA LEU A 132 5.48 2.75 -13.65
C LEU A 132 6.87 2.12 -13.62
N LEU A 133 6.95 0.85 -14.02
CA LEU A 133 8.18 0.10 -14.21
C LEU A 133 8.17 -0.55 -15.59
N GLU A 134 9.33 -0.60 -16.22
CA GLU A 134 9.53 -1.36 -17.45
C GLU A 134 9.60 -2.86 -17.14
N SER A 135 9.33 -3.71 -18.14
CA SER A 135 9.41 -5.16 -17.97
C SER A 135 10.81 -5.62 -17.52
N SER A 136 11.87 -4.94 -18.00
CA SER A 136 13.26 -5.17 -17.59
C SER A 136 13.49 -4.87 -16.10
N GLU A 137 12.81 -3.84 -15.56
CA GLU A 137 12.90 -3.46 -14.16
C GLU A 137 12.20 -4.46 -13.24
N ILE A 138 11.05 -5.01 -13.67
CA ILE A 138 10.39 -6.11 -12.96
C ILE A 138 11.26 -7.37 -12.93
N ASP A 139 12.05 -7.64 -13.97
CA ASP A 139 12.99 -8.76 -13.97
C ASP A 139 14.11 -8.59 -12.94
N VAL A 140 14.56 -7.36 -12.69
CA VAL A 140 15.51 -7.06 -11.60
C VAL A 140 14.88 -7.38 -10.25
N VAL A 141 13.65 -6.92 -10.01
CA VAL A 141 12.90 -7.19 -8.77
C VAL A 141 12.69 -8.70 -8.56
N ARG A 142 12.36 -9.43 -9.63
CA ARG A 142 12.20 -10.89 -9.59
C ARG A 142 13.50 -11.61 -9.28
N LYS A 143 14.62 -11.18 -9.89
CA LYS A 143 15.97 -11.73 -9.62
C LYS A 143 16.43 -11.45 -8.19
N ALA A 144 16.00 -10.36 -7.59
CA ALA A 144 16.22 -10.05 -6.17
C ALA A 144 15.39 -10.92 -5.22
N GLY A 145 14.59 -11.87 -5.74
CA GLY A 145 13.82 -12.82 -4.94
C GLY A 145 12.46 -12.32 -4.49
N ALA A 146 11.98 -11.19 -5.00
CA ALA A 146 10.69 -10.64 -4.60
C ALA A 146 9.54 -11.57 -4.97
N VAL A 147 8.64 -11.81 -4.02
CA VAL A 147 7.38 -12.56 -4.19
C VAL A 147 6.17 -11.65 -4.21
N GLY A 148 6.29 -10.42 -3.72
CA GLY A 148 5.21 -9.45 -3.66
C GLY A 148 5.68 -8.04 -3.39
N ASN A 149 4.72 -7.11 -3.46
CA ASN A 149 4.93 -5.73 -3.02
C ASN A 149 3.71 -5.17 -2.29
N ILE A 150 3.94 -4.26 -1.37
CA ILE A 150 2.92 -3.43 -0.71
C ILE A 150 3.39 -1.98 -0.79
N CYS A 151 2.61 -1.12 -1.47
CA CYS A 151 2.95 0.30 -1.65
C CYS A 151 4.40 0.50 -2.19
N GLY A 152 4.83 -0.35 -3.13
CA GLY A 152 6.18 -0.28 -3.72
C GLY A 152 7.31 -0.85 -2.86
N VAL A 153 7.04 -1.28 -1.64
CA VAL A 153 7.98 -2.09 -0.85
C VAL A 153 7.97 -3.50 -1.42
N PHE A 154 9.02 -3.89 -2.13
CA PHE A 154 9.21 -5.24 -2.66
C PHE A 154 9.86 -6.12 -1.61
N PHE A 155 9.35 -7.35 -1.44
CA PHE A 155 9.83 -8.26 -0.39
C PHE A 155 9.87 -9.73 -0.86
N ASP A 156 10.78 -10.49 -0.25
CA ASP A 156 10.98 -11.91 -0.48
C ASP A 156 9.96 -12.79 0.27
N SER A 157 10.08 -14.10 0.18
CA SER A 157 9.19 -15.09 0.84
C SER A 157 9.28 -15.09 2.36
N GLN A 158 10.30 -14.48 2.94
CA GLN A 158 10.46 -14.27 4.39
C GLN A 158 10.01 -12.86 4.81
N GLY A 159 9.61 -12.03 3.85
CA GLY A 159 9.20 -10.65 4.07
C GLY A 159 10.37 -9.69 4.28
N ASN A 160 11.59 -10.11 3.96
CA ASN A 160 12.71 -9.16 3.90
C ASN A 160 12.57 -8.25 2.69
N GLU A 161 12.80 -6.96 2.88
CA GLU A 161 12.78 -6.01 1.77
C GLU A 161 13.90 -6.34 0.78
N CYS A 162 13.53 -6.49 -0.50
CA CYS A 162 14.50 -6.73 -1.57
C CYS A 162 15.31 -5.46 -1.85
N ASP A 163 16.63 -5.61 -1.86
CA ASP A 163 17.53 -4.52 -2.25
C ASP A 163 17.45 -4.32 -3.76
N THR A 164 16.88 -3.21 -4.18
CA THR A 164 16.70 -2.85 -5.58
C THR A 164 17.00 -1.37 -5.78
N GLU A 165 17.48 -1.00 -6.98
CA GLU A 165 17.73 0.40 -7.35
C GLU A 165 16.46 1.28 -7.31
N PHE A 166 15.28 0.67 -7.16
CA PHE A 166 14.00 1.42 -7.12
C PHE A 166 13.66 1.93 -5.73
N LYS A 167 14.22 1.38 -4.68
CA LYS A 167 13.90 1.72 -3.29
C LYS A 167 13.94 3.23 -3.05
N ASP A 168 15.01 3.90 -3.50
CA ASP A 168 15.21 5.33 -3.30
C ASP A 168 14.43 6.20 -4.28
N ARG A 169 13.77 5.59 -5.28
CA ARG A 169 12.97 6.27 -6.30
C ARG A 169 11.46 6.16 -6.07
N ILE A 170 11.01 5.27 -5.18
CA ILE A 170 9.58 5.09 -4.90
C ILE A 170 9.12 6.10 -3.86
N VAL A 171 8.23 7.00 -4.29
CA VAL A 171 7.67 8.05 -3.43
C VAL A 171 6.53 7.47 -2.62
N GLY A 172 6.77 7.16 -1.36
CA GLY A 172 5.75 6.57 -0.50
C GLY A 172 6.25 6.12 0.86
N VAL A 173 5.52 5.18 1.42
CA VAL A 173 5.81 4.56 2.71
C VAL A 173 7.03 3.62 2.61
N HIS A 174 7.67 3.39 3.74
CA HIS A 174 8.75 2.41 3.88
C HIS A 174 8.24 1.17 4.63
N LYS A 175 8.97 0.05 4.53
CA LYS A 175 8.66 -1.18 5.27
C LYS A 175 8.51 -0.90 6.76
N ASP A 176 9.44 -0.16 7.35
CA ASP A 176 9.43 0.18 8.78
C ASP A 176 8.18 0.95 9.21
N SER A 177 7.61 1.76 8.31
CA SER A 177 6.36 2.48 8.57
C SER A 177 5.19 1.52 8.74
N LEU A 178 5.15 0.49 7.90
CA LEU A 178 4.09 -0.53 7.92
C LEU A 178 4.21 -1.44 9.13
N VAL A 179 5.45 -1.82 9.48
CA VAL A 179 5.75 -2.69 10.65
C VAL A 179 5.41 -2.00 11.97
N LYS A 180 5.63 -0.69 12.07
CA LYS A 180 5.44 0.09 13.31
C LYS A 180 4.02 0.55 13.56
N ALA A 181 3.15 0.49 12.55
CA ALA A 181 1.78 0.95 12.67
C ALA A 181 0.95 0.08 13.62
N ASP A 182 0.02 0.69 14.33
CA ASP A 182 -0.90 -0.04 15.21
C ASP A 182 -1.72 -1.05 14.40
N TYR A 183 -2.16 -0.64 13.20
CA TYR A 183 -2.93 -1.49 12.29
C TYR A 183 -2.41 -1.38 10.85
N SER A 184 -1.68 -2.39 10.38
CA SER A 184 -1.36 -2.59 8.96
C SER A 184 -2.30 -3.64 8.38
N ILE A 185 -3.42 -3.17 7.81
CA ILE A 185 -4.54 -4.00 7.36
C ILE A 185 -4.35 -4.34 5.89
N LEU A 186 -4.03 -5.60 5.61
CA LEU A 186 -3.93 -6.13 4.25
C LEU A 186 -5.27 -6.70 3.80
N VAL A 187 -5.77 -6.23 2.67
CA VAL A 187 -6.92 -6.81 1.98
C VAL A 187 -6.45 -7.44 0.68
N GLY A 188 -6.48 -8.75 0.62
CA GLY A 188 -6.00 -9.50 -0.54
C GLY A 188 -6.59 -10.90 -0.61
N PHE A 189 -6.88 -11.36 -1.82
CA PHE A 189 -7.39 -12.70 -2.09
C PHE A 189 -7.01 -13.14 -3.50
N GLY A 190 -7.07 -14.45 -3.74
CA GLY A 190 -6.69 -15.10 -5.00
C GLY A 190 -5.40 -15.89 -4.86
N VAL A 191 -5.37 -17.04 -5.54
CA VAL A 191 -4.26 -18.01 -5.50
C VAL A 191 -2.92 -17.36 -5.87
N GLU A 192 -2.95 -16.46 -6.85
CA GLU A 192 -1.76 -15.74 -7.33
C GLU A 192 -1.13 -14.82 -6.28
N LYS A 193 -1.87 -14.48 -5.21
CA LYS A 193 -1.39 -13.61 -4.13
C LYS A 193 -0.92 -14.35 -2.89
N VAL A 194 -1.18 -15.64 -2.80
CA VAL A 194 -0.87 -16.46 -1.60
C VAL A 194 0.59 -16.28 -1.16
N LYS A 195 1.55 -16.44 -2.08
CA LYS A 195 2.98 -16.27 -1.77
C LYS A 195 3.32 -14.88 -1.25
N ALA A 196 2.74 -13.85 -1.87
CA ALA A 196 2.95 -12.46 -1.45
C ALA A 196 2.32 -12.19 -0.07
N ILE A 197 1.12 -12.72 0.20
CA ILE A 197 0.47 -12.59 1.52
C ILE A 197 1.31 -13.28 2.60
N ILE A 198 1.79 -14.50 2.35
CA ILE A 198 2.63 -15.24 3.29
C ILE A 198 3.93 -14.46 3.59
N GLY A 199 4.61 -13.96 2.56
CA GLY A 199 5.81 -13.15 2.75
C GLY A 199 5.53 -11.90 3.58
N ALA A 200 4.43 -11.18 3.32
CA ALA A 200 4.05 -10.00 4.08
C ALA A 200 3.78 -10.31 5.57
N LEU A 201 3.13 -11.43 5.86
CA LEU A 201 2.86 -11.88 7.24
C LEU A 201 4.14 -12.30 7.95
N ARG A 202 5.00 -13.11 7.31
CA ARG A 202 6.29 -13.55 7.88
C ARG A 202 7.21 -12.39 8.21
N GLY A 203 7.25 -11.37 7.36
CA GLY A 203 8.04 -10.15 7.57
C GLY A 203 7.45 -9.16 8.56
N GLY A 204 6.27 -9.44 9.14
CA GLY A 204 5.55 -8.52 10.01
C GLY A 204 5.16 -7.20 9.31
N ILE A 205 5.15 -7.19 7.97
CA ILE A 205 4.80 -5.99 7.18
C ILE A 205 3.34 -5.61 7.42
N VAL A 206 2.51 -6.62 7.72
CA VAL A 206 1.10 -6.45 8.05
C VAL A 206 0.76 -7.25 9.31
N ASN A 207 -0.12 -6.72 10.14
CA ASN A 207 -0.56 -7.34 11.39
C ASN A 207 -2.06 -7.70 11.39
N VAL A 208 -2.79 -7.29 10.35
CA VAL A 208 -4.19 -7.68 10.12
C VAL A 208 -4.34 -8.15 8.68
N LEU A 209 -4.86 -9.37 8.49
CA LEU A 209 -5.19 -9.92 7.17
C LEU A 209 -6.69 -10.09 7.02
N ALA A 210 -7.22 -9.54 5.93
CA ALA A 210 -8.58 -9.80 5.46
C ALA A 210 -8.53 -10.50 4.10
N THR A 211 -9.02 -11.72 4.05
CA THR A 211 -9.00 -12.56 2.85
C THR A 211 -10.28 -13.42 2.75
N ASP A 212 -10.44 -14.15 1.65
CA ASP A 212 -11.53 -15.13 1.52
C ASP A 212 -11.11 -16.50 2.08
N SER A 213 -12.10 -17.40 2.22
CA SER A 213 -11.88 -18.74 2.81
C SER A 213 -10.96 -19.62 1.98
N GLU A 214 -10.99 -19.50 0.65
CA GLU A 214 -10.14 -20.28 -0.25
C GLU A 214 -8.67 -19.86 -0.08
N THR A 215 -8.39 -18.57 -0.17
CA THR A 215 -7.06 -18.03 0.04
C THR A 215 -6.54 -18.31 1.44
N ALA A 216 -7.40 -18.20 2.48
CA ALA A 216 -7.04 -18.53 3.86
C ALA A 216 -6.62 -20.01 3.99
N SER A 217 -7.37 -20.93 3.39
CA SER A 217 -7.04 -22.34 3.39
C SER A 217 -5.70 -22.64 2.74
N LEU A 218 -5.41 -21.99 1.60
CA LEU A 218 -4.12 -22.14 0.91
C LEU A 218 -2.95 -21.58 1.73
N ILE A 219 -3.15 -20.46 2.42
CA ILE A 219 -2.14 -19.87 3.32
C ILE A 219 -1.82 -20.83 4.47
N LEU A 220 -2.84 -21.41 5.09
CA LEU A 220 -2.66 -22.36 6.20
C LEU A 220 -1.96 -23.63 5.76
N GLN A 221 -2.26 -24.17 4.56
CA GLN A 221 -1.60 -25.35 4.00
C GLN A 221 -0.11 -25.10 3.74
N GLN A 222 0.28 -23.92 3.26
CA GLN A 222 1.68 -23.59 2.96
C GLN A 222 2.50 -23.13 4.19
N ASN A 223 1.86 -22.87 5.34
CA ASN A 223 2.54 -22.54 6.60
C ASN A 223 2.61 -23.75 7.56
N GLY A 224 2.05 -24.90 7.20
CA GLY A 224 2.08 -26.13 8.00
C GLY A 224 3.28 -27.05 7.71
N ASP A 225 4.12 -26.68 6.75
CA ASP A 225 5.40 -27.28 6.42
C ASP A 225 6.56 -26.34 6.85
#